data_4582a911d73273b83cb559b14d135545
#
_entry.id   4582a911d73273b83cb559b14d135545
#
_cell.length_a   1.000
_cell.length_b   1.000
_cell.length_c   1.000
_cell.angle_alpha   90.00
_cell.angle_beta   90.00
_cell.angle_gamma   90.00
#
_symmetry.space_group_name_H-M   'P 1'
#
loop_
_entity.id
_entity.type
_entity.pdbx_description
1 polymer ?
#
loop_
_entity_poly.entity_id
_entity_poly.type
_entity_poly.pdbx_seq_one_letter_code
_entity_poly.pdbx_strand_id
1 'polypeptide(L)'
;MKKKWNFRKYIYRLIILCAINSCLLVSAQNAVERPFISPFDFPLLLSGNFGELRANHFHGGVDFKTQGVVGKPIRCIADGYISRVTVTPGGYGQAVYIAHDNGYTSVHGHLLKFSSEVEKIVEEYQYKHETFAVDLTFSPEQFPLKQGEVFALA
;
A
#
# COMPACT_ATOMS: atom_id res chain seq x y z
N MET A 1 -61.95 24.52 13.56
CA MET A 1 -60.62 25.15 13.72
C MET A 1 -59.71 24.71 12.59
N LYS A 2 -59.36 25.60 11.62
CA LYS A 2 -58.42 25.29 10.55
C LYS A 2 -57.00 25.53 11.03
N LYS A 3 -56.18 24.49 11.13
CA LYS A 3 -54.76 24.56 11.51
C LYS A 3 -54.00 25.32 10.42
N LYS A 4 -53.60 26.58 10.65
CA LYS A 4 -52.75 27.36 9.76
C LYS A 4 -51.38 26.65 9.65
N TRP A 5 -51.16 26.02 8.52
CA TRP A 5 -49.86 25.33 8.25
C TRP A 5 -48.78 26.38 8.03
N ASN A 6 -47.71 26.32 8.83
CA ASN A 6 -46.67 27.35 8.84
C ASN A 6 -45.61 26.99 7.75
N PHE A 7 -46.03 27.21 6.47
CA PHE A 7 -45.26 26.87 5.25
C PHE A 7 -43.80 27.40 5.28
N ARG A 8 -43.59 28.60 5.85
CA ARG A 8 -42.23 29.17 6.00
C ARG A 8 -41.31 28.30 6.86
N LYS A 9 -41.79 27.68 7.94
CA LYS A 9 -40.95 26.77 8.78
C LYS A 9 -40.50 25.52 8.03
N TYR A 10 -41.30 25.00 7.11
CA TYR A 10 -40.93 23.84 6.31
C TYR A 10 -39.90 24.18 5.25
N ILE A 11 -40.01 25.34 4.62
CA ILE A 11 -39.02 25.81 3.61
C ILE A 11 -37.64 25.98 4.30
N TYR A 12 -37.56 26.63 5.48
CA TYR A 12 -36.30 26.78 6.19
C TYR A 12 -35.68 25.44 6.60
N ARG A 13 -36.49 24.47 7.03
CA ARG A 13 -35.99 23.12 7.33
C ARG A 13 -35.45 22.40 6.09
N LEU A 14 -36.13 22.56 4.96
CA LEU A 14 -35.68 21.96 3.69
C LEU A 14 -34.36 22.58 3.21
N ILE A 15 -34.22 23.90 3.30
CA ILE A 15 -32.99 24.62 2.93
C ILE A 15 -31.83 24.20 3.82
N ILE A 16 -32.05 24.10 5.14
CA ILE A 16 -31.01 23.63 6.07
C ILE A 16 -30.61 22.19 5.76
N LEU A 17 -31.57 21.30 5.47
CA LEU A 17 -31.28 19.90 5.12
C LEU A 17 -30.48 19.79 3.82
N CYS A 18 -30.82 20.58 2.80
CA CYS A 18 -30.06 20.65 1.54
C CYS A 18 -28.66 21.21 1.74
N ALA A 19 -28.48 22.25 2.58
CA ALA A 19 -27.18 22.82 2.87
C ALA A 19 -26.27 21.85 3.62
N ILE A 20 -26.80 21.07 4.58
CA ILE A 20 -26.05 20.03 5.29
C ILE A 20 -25.63 18.90 4.34
N ASN A 21 -26.52 18.43 3.46
CA ASN A 21 -26.17 17.41 2.46
C ASN A 21 -25.12 17.92 1.45
N SER A 22 -25.21 19.18 1.02
CA SER A 22 -24.21 19.78 0.13
C SER A 22 -22.83 19.88 0.79
N CYS A 23 -22.77 20.23 2.08
CA CYS A 23 -21.52 20.25 2.84
C CYS A 23 -20.87 18.85 2.98
N LEU A 24 -21.68 17.80 3.20
CA LEU A 24 -21.20 16.43 3.31
C LEU A 24 -20.66 15.90 1.97
N LEU A 25 -21.30 16.27 0.84
CA LEU A 25 -20.85 15.89 -0.49
C LEU A 25 -19.53 16.58 -0.89
N VAL A 26 -19.33 17.84 -0.49
CA VAL A 26 -18.09 18.58 -0.77
C VAL A 26 -16.91 18.03 0.04
N SER A 27 -17.14 17.55 1.26
CA SER A 27 -16.08 16.91 2.06
C SER A 27 -15.59 15.59 1.49
N ALA A 28 -16.42 14.87 0.72
CA ALA A 28 -16.05 13.61 0.09
C ALA A 28 -15.21 13.79 -1.20
N GLN A 29 -15.16 14.99 -1.79
CA GLN A 29 -14.47 15.26 -3.04
C GLN A 29 -13.03 15.78 -2.88
N ASN A 30 -12.55 16.02 -1.67
CA ASN A 30 -11.22 16.55 -1.39
C ASN A 30 -10.23 15.51 -0.83
N ALA A 31 -10.42 14.23 -1.09
CA ALA A 31 -9.32 13.28 -1.01
C ALA A 31 -8.37 13.62 -2.18
N VAL A 32 -7.36 14.45 -1.91
CA VAL A 32 -6.23 14.62 -2.83
C VAL A 32 -5.64 13.24 -3.02
N GLU A 33 -5.95 12.60 -4.17
CA GLU A 33 -5.26 11.39 -4.59
C GLU A 33 -3.78 11.73 -4.65
N ARG A 34 -3.02 11.36 -3.63
CA ARG A 34 -1.56 11.46 -3.68
C ARG A 34 -1.09 10.44 -4.69
N PRO A 35 -0.49 10.87 -5.81
CA PRO A 35 -0.03 9.94 -6.83
C PRO A 35 1.05 9.03 -6.24
N PHE A 36 1.13 7.80 -6.75
CA PHE A 36 2.27 6.94 -6.46
C PHE A 36 3.57 7.57 -6.96
N ILE A 37 4.62 7.46 -6.15
CA ILE A 37 5.97 7.86 -6.58
C ILE A 37 6.77 6.66 -7.09
N SER A 38 7.90 6.90 -7.73
CA SER A 38 8.86 5.86 -8.10
C SER A 38 9.39 5.14 -6.87
N PRO A 39 9.48 3.78 -6.88
CA PRO A 39 10.12 3.03 -5.81
C PRO A 39 11.64 3.21 -5.74
N PHE A 40 12.26 3.80 -6.77
CA PHE A 40 13.70 4.05 -6.84
C PHE A 40 13.97 5.54 -7.12
N ASP A 41 15.18 6.01 -6.79
CA ASP A 41 15.65 7.37 -7.02
C ASP A 41 16.40 7.55 -8.34
N PHE A 42 16.33 6.56 -9.22
CA PHE A 42 16.91 6.58 -10.55
C PHE A 42 15.83 6.29 -11.63
N PRO A 43 16.10 6.60 -12.92
CA PRO A 43 15.16 6.29 -14.00
C PRO A 43 14.83 4.81 -14.10
N LEU A 44 13.52 4.48 -14.11
CA LEU A 44 13.06 3.11 -14.17
C LEU A 44 13.25 2.53 -15.56
N LEU A 45 13.93 1.38 -15.65
CA LEU A 45 14.02 0.55 -16.84
C LEU A 45 13.42 -0.82 -16.51
N LEU A 46 12.49 -1.28 -17.34
CA LEU A 46 11.87 -2.59 -17.17
C LEU A 46 12.79 -3.70 -17.72
N SER A 47 12.82 -4.82 -17.02
CA SER A 47 13.38 -6.11 -17.48
C SER A 47 12.29 -7.15 -17.73
N GLY A 48 11.07 -6.94 -17.20
CA GLY A 48 9.89 -7.76 -17.43
C GLY A 48 8.62 -6.91 -17.38
N ASN A 49 7.69 -7.17 -18.31
CA ASN A 49 6.43 -6.46 -18.44
C ASN A 49 5.28 -7.20 -17.75
N PHE A 50 4.25 -6.46 -17.34
CA PHE A 50 3.00 -7.06 -16.90
C PHE A 50 2.37 -7.88 -18.05
N GLY A 51 1.86 -9.08 -17.71
CA GLY A 51 1.26 -9.97 -18.67
C GLY A 51 2.25 -10.70 -19.59
N GLU A 52 3.56 -10.56 -19.40
CA GLU A 52 4.58 -11.29 -20.14
C GLU A 52 4.44 -12.79 -19.88
N LEU A 53 4.55 -13.60 -20.96
CA LEU A 53 4.46 -15.04 -20.86
C LEU A 53 5.72 -15.61 -20.19
N ARG A 54 5.54 -16.31 -19.10
CA ARG A 54 6.56 -17.08 -18.39
C ARG A 54 6.35 -18.58 -18.66
N ALA A 55 7.24 -19.43 -18.19
CA ALA A 55 7.19 -20.87 -18.49
C ALA A 55 5.86 -21.56 -18.07
N ASN A 56 5.19 -21.10 -17.02
CA ASN A 56 3.99 -21.71 -16.43
C ASN A 56 2.91 -20.71 -16.00
N HIS A 57 3.09 -19.41 -16.21
CA HIS A 57 2.13 -18.38 -15.84
C HIS A 57 2.36 -17.08 -16.63
N PHE A 58 1.44 -16.14 -16.54
CA PHE A 58 1.65 -14.77 -16.98
C PHE A 58 2.25 -13.95 -15.84
N HIS A 59 3.19 -13.06 -16.16
CA HIS A 59 3.83 -12.19 -15.18
C HIS A 59 2.79 -11.22 -14.58
N GLY A 60 2.53 -11.33 -13.28
CA GLY A 60 1.53 -10.54 -12.55
C GLY A 60 1.99 -9.15 -12.10
N GLY A 61 3.19 -8.71 -12.52
CA GLY A 61 3.79 -7.45 -12.12
C GLY A 61 4.71 -6.87 -13.18
N VAL A 62 5.62 -6.02 -12.77
CA VAL A 62 6.70 -5.46 -13.60
C VAL A 62 8.04 -5.70 -12.91
N ASP A 63 9.06 -6.06 -13.66
CA ASP A 63 10.42 -6.21 -13.15
C ASP A 63 11.24 -4.97 -13.50
N PHE A 64 11.88 -4.36 -12.49
CA PHE A 64 12.77 -3.21 -12.66
C PHE A 64 14.23 -3.64 -12.67
N LYS A 65 15.03 -3.06 -13.58
CA LYS A 65 16.49 -3.19 -13.56
C LYS A 65 17.07 -2.35 -12.44
N THR A 66 17.89 -2.95 -11.58
CA THR A 66 18.60 -2.30 -10.48
C THR A 66 19.98 -1.75 -10.88
N GLN A 67 20.16 -1.39 -12.16
CA GLN A 67 21.43 -0.90 -12.72
C GLN A 67 22.58 -1.93 -12.64
N GLY A 68 22.27 -3.24 -12.56
CA GLY A 68 23.26 -4.31 -12.40
C GLY A 68 23.91 -4.38 -11.02
N VAL A 69 23.33 -3.73 -10.01
CA VAL A 69 23.85 -3.68 -8.63
C VAL A 69 22.75 -4.15 -7.69
N VAL A 70 23.11 -5.00 -6.72
CA VAL A 70 22.26 -5.41 -5.60
C VAL A 70 22.33 -4.39 -4.46
N GLY A 71 21.34 -4.41 -3.56
CA GLY A 71 21.29 -3.52 -2.39
C GLY A 71 20.76 -2.12 -2.70
N LYS A 72 20.02 -1.93 -3.80
CA LYS A 72 19.37 -0.67 -4.09
C LYS A 72 18.21 -0.42 -3.10
N PRO A 73 18.16 0.78 -2.48
CA PRO A 73 17.05 1.12 -1.58
C PRO A 73 15.72 1.15 -2.33
N ILE A 74 14.69 0.52 -1.75
CA ILE A 74 13.32 0.55 -2.25
C ILE A 74 12.52 1.48 -1.37
N ARG A 75 11.81 2.43 -1.99
CA ARG A 75 11.00 3.43 -1.31
C ARG A 75 9.52 3.08 -1.36
N CYS A 76 8.82 3.38 -0.29
CA CYS A 76 7.37 3.27 -0.21
C CYS A 76 6.73 4.22 -1.24
N ILE A 77 5.87 3.69 -2.09
CA ILE A 77 5.30 4.45 -3.22
C ILE A 77 4.15 5.37 -2.83
N ALA A 78 3.51 5.13 -1.67
CA ALA A 78 2.47 5.95 -1.07
C ALA A 78 2.41 5.70 0.44
N ASP A 79 1.83 6.61 1.24
CA ASP A 79 1.61 6.38 2.67
C ASP A 79 0.83 5.07 2.91
N GLY A 80 1.15 4.37 3.99
CA GLY A 80 0.53 3.10 4.36
C GLY A 80 1.28 2.37 5.46
N TYR A 81 1.25 1.04 5.47
CA TYR A 81 1.99 0.22 6.43
C TYR A 81 2.37 -1.14 5.83
N ILE A 82 3.41 -1.77 6.35
CA ILE A 82 3.74 -3.16 5.99
C ILE A 82 2.67 -4.07 6.60
N SER A 83 1.79 -4.60 5.75
CA SER A 83 0.68 -5.46 6.18
C SER A 83 1.05 -6.93 6.24
N ARG A 84 2.05 -7.37 5.44
CA ARG A 84 2.50 -8.76 5.40
C ARG A 84 3.93 -8.86 4.91
N VAL A 85 4.66 -9.81 5.45
CA VAL A 85 6.01 -10.20 5.00
C VAL A 85 6.04 -11.71 4.77
N THR A 86 6.63 -12.12 3.65
CA THR A 86 6.82 -13.54 3.35
C THR A 86 8.27 -13.85 3.01
N VAL A 87 8.72 -15.03 3.40
CA VAL A 87 9.97 -15.66 2.95
C VAL A 87 9.65 -17.05 2.46
N THR A 88 9.93 -17.32 1.18
CA THR A 88 9.62 -18.62 0.56
C THR A 88 10.80 -19.11 -0.27
N PRO A 89 11.01 -20.45 -0.40
CA PRO A 89 12.09 -21.01 -1.24
C PRO A 89 11.87 -20.75 -2.74
N GLY A 90 10.68 -20.32 -3.15
CA GLY A 90 10.31 -20.05 -4.54
C GLY A 90 9.30 -18.92 -4.62
N GLY A 91 8.73 -18.66 -5.80
CA GLY A 91 7.81 -17.55 -6.02
C GLY A 91 8.50 -16.20 -5.81
N TYR A 92 8.00 -15.38 -4.92
CA TYR A 92 8.54 -14.05 -4.64
C TYR A 92 9.82 -14.04 -3.76
N GLY A 93 10.25 -15.20 -3.22
CA GLY A 93 11.36 -15.22 -2.29
C GLY A 93 11.07 -14.42 -1.01
N GLN A 94 11.90 -13.43 -0.74
CA GLN A 94 11.60 -12.41 0.28
C GLN A 94 10.67 -11.37 -0.33
N ALA A 95 9.50 -11.14 0.31
CA ALA A 95 8.55 -10.17 -0.19
C ALA A 95 7.86 -9.38 0.93
N VAL A 96 7.55 -8.11 0.62
CA VAL A 96 6.78 -7.19 1.48
C VAL A 96 5.50 -6.79 0.77
N TYR A 97 4.40 -6.81 1.50
CA TYR A 97 3.10 -6.29 1.10
C TYR A 97 2.82 -5.02 1.89
N ILE A 98 2.54 -3.93 1.19
CA ILE A 98 2.23 -2.63 1.81
C ILE A 98 0.79 -2.30 1.49
N ALA A 99 -0.05 -2.19 2.52
CA ALA A 99 -1.40 -1.67 2.41
C ALA A 99 -1.33 -0.14 2.49
N HIS A 100 -1.77 0.54 1.43
CA HIS A 100 -1.72 1.99 1.30
C HIS A 100 -3.02 2.64 1.75
N ASP A 101 -2.94 3.85 2.29
CA ASP A 101 -4.08 4.64 2.77
C ASP A 101 -5.11 4.95 1.67
N ASN A 102 -4.70 4.87 0.40
CA ASN A 102 -5.55 5.04 -0.77
C ASN A 102 -6.32 3.78 -1.20
N GLY A 103 -6.24 2.69 -0.41
CA GLY A 103 -6.96 1.43 -0.63
C GLY A 103 -6.28 0.44 -1.57
N TYR A 104 -5.09 0.76 -2.09
CA TYR A 104 -4.28 -0.18 -2.87
C TYR A 104 -3.31 -0.97 -2.00
N THR A 105 -2.86 -2.11 -2.50
CA THR A 105 -1.76 -2.88 -1.89
C THR A 105 -0.66 -3.05 -2.94
N SER A 106 0.56 -2.66 -2.59
CA SER A 106 1.73 -2.98 -3.40
C SER A 106 2.45 -4.21 -2.87
N VAL A 107 3.00 -5.01 -3.79
CA VAL A 107 3.80 -6.21 -3.48
C VAL A 107 5.19 -6.04 -4.07
N HIS A 108 6.20 -6.15 -3.23
CA HIS A 108 7.61 -6.04 -3.61
C HIS A 108 8.28 -7.38 -3.32
N GLY A 109 8.60 -8.11 -4.38
CA GLY A 109 9.25 -9.44 -4.32
C GLY A 109 10.73 -9.39 -4.67
N HIS A 110 11.40 -10.53 -4.50
CA HIS A 110 12.82 -10.74 -4.78
C HIS A 110 13.73 -9.75 -4.02
N LEU A 111 13.34 -9.40 -2.79
CA LEU A 111 14.10 -8.49 -1.95
C LEU A 111 15.40 -9.14 -1.51
N LEU A 112 16.47 -8.34 -1.47
CA LEU A 112 17.74 -8.74 -0.89
C LEU A 112 17.66 -8.76 0.64
N LYS A 113 17.01 -7.72 1.21
CA LYS A 113 16.94 -7.53 2.67
C LYS A 113 15.75 -6.65 3.05
N PHE A 114 15.11 -6.97 4.17
CA PHE A 114 14.09 -6.13 4.80
C PHE A 114 14.73 -4.95 5.59
N SER A 115 13.92 -4.06 6.15
CA SER A 115 14.38 -3.12 7.18
C SER A 115 14.89 -3.89 8.41
N SER A 116 15.77 -3.27 9.20
CA SER A 116 16.38 -3.95 10.38
C SER A 116 15.35 -4.45 11.39
N GLU A 117 14.24 -3.72 11.55
CA GLU A 117 13.16 -4.09 12.46
C GLU A 117 12.40 -5.32 11.96
N VAL A 118 12.07 -5.35 10.68
CA VAL A 118 11.37 -6.48 10.05
C VAL A 118 12.29 -7.70 9.99
N GLU A 119 13.55 -7.52 9.61
CA GLU A 119 14.55 -8.60 9.56
C GLU A 119 14.65 -9.33 10.89
N LYS A 120 14.75 -8.59 11.98
CA LYS A 120 14.82 -9.16 13.33
C LYS A 120 13.62 -10.04 13.67
N ILE A 121 12.39 -9.60 13.32
CA ILE A 121 11.17 -10.37 13.58
C ILE A 121 11.15 -11.64 12.72
N VAL A 122 11.57 -11.54 11.47
CA VAL A 122 11.66 -12.68 10.55
C VAL A 122 12.66 -13.71 11.10
N GLU A 123 13.87 -13.29 11.51
CA GLU A 123 14.88 -14.17 12.10
C GLU A 123 14.39 -14.81 13.41
N GLU A 124 13.79 -14.03 14.32
CA GLU A 124 13.22 -14.55 15.56
C GLU A 124 12.14 -15.61 15.30
N TYR A 125 11.29 -15.38 14.30
CA TYR A 125 10.28 -16.35 13.90
C TYR A 125 10.90 -17.64 13.36
N GLN A 126 11.89 -17.51 12.45
CA GLN A 126 12.59 -18.64 11.84
C GLN A 126 13.27 -19.52 12.88
N TYR A 127 14.04 -18.92 13.80
CA TYR A 127 14.71 -19.63 14.87
C TYR A 127 13.73 -20.30 15.84
N LYS A 128 12.68 -19.58 16.23
CA LYS A 128 11.67 -20.11 17.16
C LYS A 128 10.89 -21.29 16.61
N HIS A 129 10.63 -21.32 15.30
CA HIS A 129 9.82 -22.35 14.66
C HIS A 129 10.66 -23.36 13.85
N GLU A 130 11.97 -23.22 13.88
CA GLU A 130 12.93 -24.06 13.12
C GLU A 130 12.53 -24.19 11.65
N THR A 131 12.14 -23.07 11.00
CA THR A 131 11.64 -23.03 9.64
C THR A 131 12.31 -21.92 8.84
N PHE A 132 12.58 -22.18 7.55
CA PHE A 132 13.00 -21.14 6.62
C PHE A 132 11.80 -20.29 6.15
N ALA A 133 10.64 -20.92 5.96
CA ALA A 133 9.45 -20.24 5.42
C ALA A 133 8.79 -19.38 6.48
N VAL A 134 8.45 -18.15 6.10
CA VAL A 134 7.79 -17.16 6.95
C VAL A 134 6.57 -16.60 6.23
N ASP A 135 5.49 -16.40 6.97
CA ASP A 135 4.29 -15.66 6.54
C ASP A 135 3.72 -14.94 7.76
N LEU A 136 4.04 -13.66 7.87
CA LEU A 136 3.66 -12.81 9.00
C LEU A 136 2.80 -11.65 8.53
N THR A 137 1.74 -11.38 9.28
CA THR A 137 0.85 -10.23 9.07
C THR A 137 0.96 -9.25 10.23
N PHE A 138 0.80 -7.97 9.94
CA PHE A 138 0.98 -6.89 10.89
C PHE A 138 -0.22 -5.94 10.89
N SER A 139 -0.44 -5.28 12.02
CA SER A 139 -1.42 -4.20 12.14
C SER A 139 -0.84 -2.85 11.68
N PRO A 140 -1.68 -1.87 11.35
CA PRO A 140 -1.22 -0.56 10.86
C PRO A 140 -0.23 0.16 11.80
N GLU A 141 -0.33 -0.09 13.10
CA GLU A 141 0.48 0.58 14.12
C GLU A 141 1.89 0.00 14.26
N GLN A 142 2.12 -1.23 13.75
CA GLN A 142 3.39 -1.92 13.94
C GLN A 142 4.49 -1.41 13.00
N PHE A 143 4.15 -1.22 11.72
CA PHE A 143 5.11 -0.79 10.70
C PHE A 143 4.50 0.26 9.77
N PRO A 144 4.13 1.45 10.30
CA PRO A 144 3.67 2.54 9.45
C PRO A 144 4.80 3.02 8.53
N LEU A 145 4.46 3.40 7.30
CA LEU A 145 5.41 3.90 6.30
C LEU A 145 4.89 5.18 5.66
N LYS A 146 5.81 6.11 5.46
CA LYS A 146 5.53 7.32 4.70
C LYS A 146 6.00 7.18 3.25
N GLN A 147 5.31 7.87 2.34
CA GLN A 147 5.72 7.96 0.95
C GLN A 147 7.17 8.43 0.84
N GLY A 148 8.01 7.69 0.11
CA GLY A 148 9.43 7.96 -0.06
C GLY A 148 10.34 7.33 1.01
N GLU A 149 9.80 6.76 2.08
CA GLU A 149 10.57 6.07 3.11
C GLU A 149 11.14 4.75 2.58
N VAL A 150 12.40 4.48 2.91
CA VAL A 150 13.08 3.23 2.52
C VAL A 150 12.67 2.12 3.48
N PHE A 151 12.13 1.01 2.94
CA PHE A 151 11.66 -0.11 3.74
C PHE A 151 12.38 -1.44 3.45
N ALA A 152 13.13 -1.52 2.34
CA ALA A 152 13.85 -2.74 1.94
C ALA A 152 14.98 -2.40 0.95
N LEU A 153 15.77 -3.42 0.64
CA LEU A 153 16.81 -3.39 -0.40
C LEU A 153 16.50 -4.42 -1.49
N ALA A 154 16.78 -4.06 -2.78
CA ALA A 154 16.62 -4.92 -3.96
C ALA A 154 17.92 -5.65 -4.31
#